data_2186b11ba559858645674d5568a39cd0
#
_entry.id   2186b11ba559858645674d5568a39cd0
#
_cell.length_a   1.000
_cell.length_b   1.000
_cell.length_c   1.000
_cell.angle_alpha   90.00
_cell.angle_beta   90.00
_cell.angle_gamma   90.00
#
_symmetry.space_group_name_H-M   'P 1'
#
loop_
_entity.id
_entity.type
_entity.pdbx_description
1 polymer ?
#
loop_
_entity_poly.entity_id
_entity_poly.type
_entity_poly.pdbx_seq_one_letter_code
_entity_poly.pdbx_strand_id
1 'polypeptide(L)'
;MENMLEVKNLSISFGGLRAVSEFDMNIGKGQLYGLIGPNGAGKTTIFNLLTGVYKPDEGIVKLDGQDITGKKTIDINKAGIARTFQNIRLFSQMSVLDNVKVGLHNHHHYNTLEGILRLPHYRKVEKEMNERAMELLKVFDLEKDAEYLASNLPYGQQRKLEIARALATDPKLLLLDEPAAGMNPNETKELMETISFVRDHFNMTILLIEHDMKLVSGICEELTVLNYPQVITAYLGE
;
A
#
# COMPACT_ATOMS: atom_id res chain seq x y z
N MET A 1 22.64 5.57 -3.11
CA MET A 1 21.59 5.28 -2.12
C MET A 1 21.31 3.77 -2.18
N GLU A 2 20.96 3.16 -1.06
CA GLU A 2 20.52 1.75 -1.07
C GLU A 2 19.10 1.66 -1.65
N ASN A 3 18.90 0.76 -2.61
CA ASN A 3 17.59 0.56 -3.22
C ASN A 3 16.67 -0.24 -2.28
N MET A 4 15.45 0.25 -2.07
CA MET A 4 14.36 -0.49 -1.43
C MET A 4 13.66 -1.40 -2.43
N LEU A 5 13.35 -0.89 -3.62
CA LEU A 5 12.71 -1.65 -4.69
C LEU A 5 13.53 -1.54 -5.98
N GLU A 6 13.82 -2.68 -6.59
CA GLU A 6 14.42 -2.76 -7.93
C GLU A 6 13.50 -3.58 -8.83
N VAL A 7 13.10 -2.99 -9.93
CA VAL A 7 12.32 -3.63 -10.98
C VAL A 7 13.12 -3.56 -12.27
N LYS A 8 13.34 -4.69 -12.92
CA LYS A 8 14.12 -4.76 -14.17
C LYS A 8 13.38 -5.58 -15.22
N ASN A 9 13.19 -4.96 -16.38
CA ASN A 9 12.65 -5.59 -17.59
C ASN A 9 11.30 -6.30 -17.37
N LEU A 10 10.45 -5.73 -16.48
CA LEU A 10 9.21 -6.36 -16.05
C LEU A 10 8.17 -6.31 -17.17
N SER A 11 7.63 -7.47 -17.54
CA SER A 11 6.67 -7.60 -18.64
C SER A 11 5.56 -8.58 -18.31
N ILE A 12 4.34 -8.28 -18.80
CA ILE A 12 3.19 -9.18 -18.74
C ILE A 12 2.24 -8.95 -19.91
N SER A 13 1.66 -10.05 -20.41
CA SER A 13 0.68 -10.06 -21.49
C SER A 13 -0.62 -10.75 -21.06
N PHE A 14 -1.76 -10.26 -21.54
CA PHE A 14 -3.08 -10.86 -21.34
C PHE A 14 -3.74 -11.09 -22.69
N GLY A 15 -4.03 -12.35 -23.04
CA GLY A 15 -4.72 -12.69 -24.27
C GLY A 15 -4.07 -12.11 -25.54
N GLY A 16 -2.74 -12.04 -25.57
CA GLY A 16 -1.97 -11.48 -26.69
C GLY A 16 -1.76 -9.96 -26.62
N LEU A 17 -2.40 -9.24 -25.70
CA LEU A 17 -2.14 -7.83 -25.45
C LEU A 17 -1.03 -7.68 -24.40
N ARG A 18 0.08 -7.03 -24.76
CA ARG A 18 1.15 -6.70 -23.83
C ARG A 18 0.76 -5.50 -22.98
N ALA A 19 0.40 -5.77 -21.71
CA ALA A 19 -0.11 -4.75 -20.79
C ALA A 19 1.01 -3.97 -20.07
N VAL A 20 2.19 -4.59 -19.88
CA VAL A 20 3.41 -3.95 -19.40
C VAL A 20 4.56 -4.53 -20.24
N SER A 21 5.44 -3.67 -20.71
CA SER A 21 6.59 -4.05 -21.56
C SER A 21 7.87 -3.44 -21.03
N GLU A 22 8.85 -4.30 -20.72
CA GLU A 22 10.23 -3.91 -20.37
C GLU A 22 10.30 -2.77 -19.34
N PHE A 23 9.44 -2.84 -18.31
CA PHE A 23 9.34 -1.80 -17.31
C PHE A 23 10.47 -1.88 -16.28
N ASP A 24 11.18 -0.77 -16.13
CA ASP A 24 12.25 -0.58 -15.16
C ASP A 24 11.86 0.49 -14.13
N MET A 25 12.18 0.25 -12.85
CA MET A 25 11.99 1.22 -11.78
C MET A 25 12.94 0.91 -10.63
N ASN A 26 13.51 1.96 -10.03
CA ASN A 26 14.31 1.87 -8.82
C ASN A 26 13.81 2.89 -7.81
N ILE A 27 13.59 2.46 -6.57
CA ILE A 27 13.16 3.32 -5.47
C ILE A 27 14.16 3.17 -4.33
N GLY A 28 14.70 4.29 -3.86
CA GLY A 28 15.60 4.34 -2.71
C GLY A 28 14.87 4.15 -1.38
N LYS A 29 15.59 3.76 -0.33
CA LYS A 29 15.04 3.66 1.03
C LYS A 29 14.57 5.03 1.53
N GLY A 30 13.38 5.07 2.14
CA GLY A 30 12.78 6.28 2.70
C GLY A 30 12.23 7.27 1.66
N GLN A 31 12.26 6.94 0.37
CA GLN A 31 11.70 7.79 -0.68
C GLN A 31 10.18 7.72 -0.75
N LEU A 32 9.55 8.85 -1.07
CA LEU A 32 8.18 8.92 -1.56
C LEU A 32 8.22 9.07 -3.09
N TYR A 33 7.88 8.00 -3.78
CA TYR A 33 8.01 7.85 -5.23
C TYR A 33 6.64 7.83 -5.90
N GLY A 34 6.50 8.55 -7.02
CA GLY A 34 5.25 8.64 -7.79
C GLY A 34 5.27 7.76 -9.05
N LEU A 35 4.19 7.03 -9.29
CA LEU A 35 3.93 6.35 -10.56
C LEU A 35 2.69 6.96 -11.21
N ILE A 36 2.89 7.73 -12.26
CA ILE A 36 1.83 8.47 -12.93
C ILE A 36 1.65 8.01 -14.38
N GLY A 37 0.52 8.33 -14.97
CA GLY A 37 0.21 8.01 -16.35
C GLY A 37 -1.29 8.01 -16.61
N PRO A 38 -1.74 8.00 -17.87
CA PRO A 38 -3.15 7.98 -18.22
C PRO A 38 -3.85 6.69 -17.74
N ASN A 39 -5.18 6.70 -17.74
CA ASN A 39 -5.96 5.50 -17.46
C ASN A 39 -5.67 4.44 -18.52
N GLY A 40 -5.46 3.19 -18.08
CA GLY A 40 -5.05 2.09 -18.96
C GLY A 40 -3.54 2.01 -19.22
N ALA A 41 -2.70 2.92 -18.70
CA ALA A 41 -1.25 2.87 -18.88
C ALA A 41 -0.54 1.71 -18.16
N GLY A 42 -1.27 0.84 -17.46
CA GLY A 42 -0.68 -0.32 -16.78
C GLY A 42 -0.28 -0.08 -15.31
N LYS A 43 -0.56 1.09 -14.72
CA LYS A 43 -0.22 1.40 -13.30
C LYS A 43 -0.71 0.32 -12.33
N THR A 44 -2.01 0.01 -12.37
CA THR A 44 -2.60 -1.03 -11.52
C THR A 44 -2.05 -2.43 -11.84
N THR A 45 -1.69 -2.69 -13.10
CA THR A 45 -1.04 -3.95 -13.51
C THR A 45 0.34 -4.07 -12.87
N ILE A 46 1.13 -2.99 -12.84
CA ILE A 46 2.42 -2.96 -12.14
C ILE A 46 2.22 -3.23 -10.65
N PHE A 47 1.26 -2.57 -9.98
CA PHE A 47 0.96 -2.86 -8.57
C PHE A 47 0.56 -4.33 -8.35
N ASN A 48 -0.22 -4.90 -9.25
CA ASN A 48 -0.62 -6.31 -9.17
C ASN A 48 0.59 -7.27 -9.36
N LEU A 49 1.56 -6.90 -10.19
CA LEU A 49 2.82 -7.64 -10.33
C LEU A 49 3.68 -7.53 -9.08
N LEU A 50 3.86 -6.31 -8.52
CA LEU A 50 4.64 -6.06 -7.30
C LEU A 50 4.04 -6.75 -6.06
N THR A 51 2.72 -6.97 -6.04
CA THR A 51 2.02 -7.59 -4.91
C THR A 51 1.70 -9.08 -5.11
N GLY A 52 2.14 -9.68 -6.24
CA GLY A 52 1.96 -11.11 -6.52
C GLY A 52 0.52 -11.52 -6.84
N VAL A 53 -0.34 -10.58 -7.19
CA VAL A 53 -1.68 -10.84 -7.75
C VAL A 53 -1.53 -11.40 -9.16
N TYR A 54 -0.55 -10.87 -9.93
CA TYR A 54 -0.13 -11.41 -11.21
C TYR A 54 1.31 -11.88 -11.13
N LYS A 55 1.62 -12.93 -11.90
CA LYS A 55 2.98 -13.39 -12.10
C LYS A 55 3.51 -12.77 -13.40
N PRO A 56 4.69 -12.14 -13.42
CA PRO A 56 5.28 -11.60 -14.63
C PRO A 56 5.65 -12.72 -15.61
N ASP A 57 5.60 -12.41 -16.91
CA ASP A 57 6.12 -13.29 -17.96
C ASP A 57 7.64 -13.20 -18.01
N GLU A 58 8.17 -11.96 -17.84
CA GLU A 58 9.61 -11.66 -17.90
C GLU A 58 9.96 -10.61 -16.85
N GLY A 59 11.25 -10.52 -16.51
CA GLY A 59 11.79 -9.52 -15.62
C GLY A 59 11.99 -9.99 -14.20
N ILE A 60 12.52 -9.09 -13.36
CA ILE A 60 12.91 -9.37 -11.97
C ILE A 60 12.41 -8.23 -11.08
N VAL A 61 11.89 -8.59 -9.91
CA VAL A 61 11.51 -7.67 -8.84
C VAL A 61 12.28 -8.03 -7.57
N LYS A 62 13.04 -7.07 -7.03
CA LYS A 62 13.73 -7.22 -5.74
C LYS A 62 13.26 -6.21 -4.74
N LEU A 63 13.01 -6.64 -3.51
CA LEU A 63 12.72 -5.81 -2.35
C LEU A 63 13.89 -5.92 -1.37
N ASP A 64 14.52 -4.79 -1.06
CA ASP A 64 15.67 -4.73 -0.13
C ASP A 64 16.73 -5.81 -0.48
N GLY A 65 17.05 -5.94 -1.77
CA GLY A 65 17.99 -6.93 -2.33
C GLY A 65 17.44 -8.35 -2.45
N GLN A 66 16.30 -8.69 -1.86
CA GLN A 66 15.68 -10.02 -1.92
C GLN A 66 14.80 -10.16 -3.17
N ASP A 67 15.02 -11.21 -3.98
CA ASP A 67 14.15 -11.53 -5.11
C ASP A 67 12.76 -11.99 -4.63
N ILE A 68 11.73 -11.25 -5.07
CA ILE A 68 10.31 -11.51 -4.79
C ILE A 68 9.51 -11.83 -6.06
N THR A 69 10.17 -11.99 -7.20
CA THR A 69 9.56 -12.18 -8.51
C THR A 69 8.59 -13.37 -8.52
N GLY A 70 7.33 -13.12 -8.88
CA GLY A 70 6.30 -14.15 -9.02
C GLY A 70 5.96 -14.92 -7.74
N LYS A 71 6.38 -14.46 -6.56
CA LYS A 71 5.95 -15.01 -5.27
C LYS A 71 4.48 -14.77 -5.03
N LYS A 72 3.88 -15.54 -4.12
CA LYS A 72 2.48 -15.37 -3.72
C LYS A 72 2.31 -14.09 -2.88
N THR A 73 1.13 -13.48 -2.94
CA THR A 73 0.80 -12.25 -2.20
C THR A 73 1.15 -12.33 -0.71
N ILE A 74 0.90 -13.49 -0.07
CA ILE A 74 1.22 -13.67 1.35
C ILE A 74 2.73 -13.63 1.62
N ASP A 75 3.55 -14.19 0.72
CA ASP A 75 5.00 -14.21 0.86
C ASP A 75 5.60 -12.83 0.60
N ILE A 76 5.02 -12.08 -0.33
CA ILE A 76 5.40 -10.69 -0.63
C ILE A 76 5.04 -9.77 0.54
N ASN A 77 3.85 -9.94 1.14
CA ASN A 77 3.47 -9.19 2.33
C ASN A 77 4.43 -9.47 3.50
N LYS A 78 4.77 -10.74 3.75
CA LYS A 78 5.77 -11.13 4.75
C LYS A 78 7.18 -10.62 4.44
N ALA A 79 7.53 -10.42 3.17
CA ALA A 79 8.80 -9.81 2.78
C ALA A 79 8.85 -8.30 3.08
N GLY A 80 7.67 -7.66 3.28
CA GLY A 80 7.56 -6.28 3.71
C GLY A 80 6.88 -5.35 2.69
N ILE A 81 6.03 -5.84 1.80
CA ILE A 81 5.17 -4.98 0.97
C ILE A 81 3.74 -4.98 1.51
N ALA A 82 3.22 -3.79 1.81
CA ALA A 82 1.80 -3.59 2.07
C ALA A 82 1.17 -2.72 0.97
N ARG A 83 -0.13 -2.88 0.72
CA ARG A 83 -0.88 -2.12 -0.28
C ARG A 83 -2.23 -1.69 0.26
N THR A 84 -2.60 -0.43 -0.01
CA THR A 84 -4.00 0.03 0.02
C THR A 84 -4.63 -0.14 -1.36
N PHE A 85 -5.94 0.02 -1.46
CA PHE A 85 -6.67 -0.13 -2.72
C PHE A 85 -7.40 1.16 -3.06
N GLN A 86 -7.65 1.41 -4.34
CA GLN A 86 -8.41 2.56 -4.81
C GLN A 86 -9.78 2.66 -4.09
N ASN A 87 -10.53 1.56 -4.05
CA ASN A 87 -11.72 1.46 -3.22
C ASN A 87 -11.34 0.96 -1.82
N ILE A 88 -11.74 1.69 -0.79
CA ILE A 88 -11.46 1.34 0.60
C ILE A 88 -11.94 -0.08 0.91
N ARG A 89 -11.05 -0.92 1.42
CA ARG A 89 -11.32 -2.33 1.77
C ARG A 89 -11.19 -2.57 3.26
N LEU A 90 -12.00 -1.88 4.05
CA LEU A 90 -12.11 -2.13 5.49
C LEU A 90 -13.11 -3.26 5.79
N PHE A 91 -12.90 -3.91 6.92
CA PHE A 91 -13.92 -4.79 7.52
C PHE A 91 -14.97 -3.90 8.17
N SER A 92 -15.99 -3.52 7.40
CA SER A 92 -16.98 -2.49 7.77
C SER A 92 -17.76 -2.78 9.06
N GLN A 93 -17.95 -4.06 9.37
CA GLN A 93 -18.65 -4.56 10.56
C GLN A 93 -17.72 -4.84 11.75
N MET A 94 -16.43 -4.58 11.63
CA MET A 94 -15.47 -4.65 12.72
C MET A 94 -15.19 -3.26 13.26
N SER A 95 -14.74 -3.20 14.52
CA SER A 95 -14.29 -1.94 15.11
C SER A 95 -13.06 -1.36 14.39
N VAL A 96 -12.83 -0.07 14.60
CA VAL A 96 -11.62 0.62 14.13
C VAL A 96 -10.37 -0.08 14.66
N LEU A 97 -10.36 -0.40 15.95
CA LEU A 97 -9.27 -1.13 16.62
C LEU A 97 -9.04 -2.50 16.00
N ASP A 98 -10.10 -3.29 15.82
CA ASP A 98 -9.99 -4.64 15.27
C ASP A 98 -9.51 -4.64 13.81
N ASN A 99 -9.88 -3.64 13.02
CA ASN A 99 -9.33 -3.48 11.68
C ASN A 99 -7.81 -3.38 11.68
N VAL A 100 -7.22 -2.60 12.60
CA VAL A 100 -5.76 -2.48 12.73
C VAL A 100 -5.16 -3.78 13.25
N LYS A 101 -5.79 -4.43 14.23
CA LYS A 101 -5.33 -5.72 14.79
C LYS A 101 -5.21 -6.83 13.74
N VAL A 102 -6.09 -6.85 12.73
CA VAL A 102 -5.96 -7.82 11.63
C VAL A 102 -4.58 -7.73 10.96
N GLY A 103 -4.04 -6.53 10.78
CA GLY A 103 -2.69 -6.34 10.23
C GLY A 103 -1.58 -6.90 11.12
N LEU A 104 -1.74 -6.83 12.45
CA LEU A 104 -0.74 -7.30 13.42
C LEU A 104 -0.60 -8.82 13.48
N HIS A 105 -1.58 -9.59 12.98
CA HIS A 105 -1.51 -11.06 12.98
C HIS A 105 -0.34 -11.64 12.16
N ASN A 106 0.30 -10.85 11.31
CA ASN A 106 1.52 -11.29 10.61
C ASN A 106 2.69 -11.56 11.58
N HIS A 107 2.73 -10.87 12.72
CA HIS A 107 3.84 -10.88 13.66
C HIS A 107 3.50 -11.53 15.00
N HIS A 108 2.22 -11.69 15.30
CA HIS A 108 1.73 -12.23 16.56
C HIS A 108 1.02 -13.56 16.33
N HIS A 109 1.57 -14.62 16.95
CA HIS A 109 1.05 -15.97 16.76
C HIS A 109 0.65 -16.60 18.09
N TYR A 110 -0.53 -17.16 18.12
CA TYR A 110 -1.00 -18.10 19.11
C TYR A 110 -1.73 -19.24 18.41
N ASN A 111 -1.75 -20.42 19.02
CA ASN A 111 -2.46 -21.54 18.40
C ASN A 111 -3.97 -21.49 18.71
N THR A 112 -4.76 -22.23 17.92
CA THR A 112 -6.21 -22.22 18.04
C THR A 112 -6.71 -22.65 19.40
N LEU A 113 -6.03 -23.62 20.06
CA LEU A 113 -6.41 -24.08 21.39
C LEU A 113 -6.15 -22.99 22.47
N GLU A 114 -5.04 -22.27 22.36
CA GLU A 114 -4.75 -21.12 23.25
C GLU A 114 -5.82 -20.05 23.14
N GLY A 115 -6.28 -19.76 21.91
CA GLY A 115 -7.36 -18.80 21.63
C GLY A 115 -8.70 -19.24 22.22
N ILE A 116 -9.11 -20.50 22.00
CA ILE A 116 -10.38 -21.06 22.51
C ILE A 116 -10.39 -21.07 24.04
N LEU A 117 -9.31 -21.53 24.67
CA LEU A 117 -9.20 -21.66 26.13
C LEU A 117 -8.80 -20.34 26.81
N ARG A 118 -8.51 -19.28 26.05
CA ARG A 118 -8.05 -17.97 26.53
C ARG A 118 -6.89 -18.09 27.52
N LEU A 119 -5.89 -18.92 27.18
CA LEU A 119 -4.72 -19.18 28.01
C LEU A 119 -3.93 -17.89 28.29
N PRO A 120 -3.06 -17.87 29.30
CA PRO A 120 -2.28 -16.69 29.65
C PRO A 120 -1.46 -16.11 28.48
N HIS A 121 -0.88 -16.98 27.64
CA HIS A 121 -0.14 -16.58 26.45
C HIS A 121 -1.04 -15.82 25.45
N TYR A 122 -2.24 -16.34 25.14
CA TYR A 122 -3.22 -15.65 24.31
C TYR A 122 -3.55 -14.26 24.85
N ARG A 123 -3.85 -14.14 26.17
CA ARG A 123 -4.18 -12.86 26.80
C ARG A 123 -3.04 -11.85 26.71
N LYS A 124 -1.79 -12.32 26.83
CA LYS A 124 -0.60 -11.48 26.70
C LYS A 124 -0.47 -10.94 25.27
N VAL A 125 -0.57 -11.82 24.26
CA VAL A 125 -0.50 -11.45 22.86
C VAL A 125 -1.62 -10.48 22.47
N GLU A 126 -2.85 -10.75 22.90
CA GLU A 126 -3.99 -9.84 22.65
C GLU A 126 -3.77 -8.44 23.26
N LYS A 127 -3.20 -8.38 24.46
CA LYS A 127 -2.87 -7.11 25.12
C LYS A 127 -1.81 -6.34 24.33
N GLU A 128 -0.73 -7.00 23.92
CA GLU A 128 0.32 -6.42 23.10
C GLU A 128 -0.22 -5.90 21.76
N MET A 129 -1.09 -6.68 21.10
CA MET A 129 -1.75 -6.27 19.85
C MET A 129 -2.66 -5.05 20.07
N ASN A 130 -3.44 -5.02 21.18
CA ASN A 130 -4.28 -3.86 21.49
C ASN A 130 -3.45 -2.60 21.73
N GLU A 131 -2.36 -2.70 22.50
CA GLU A 131 -1.47 -1.58 22.78
C GLU A 131 -0.85 -1.05 21.47
N ARG A 132 -0.33 -1.93 20.63
CA ARG A 132 0.26 -1.56 19.35
C ARG A 132 -0.76 -0.98 18.37
N ALA A 133 -1.97 -1.55 18.29
CA ALA A 133 -3.04 -1.00 17.47
C ALA A 133 -3.46 0.40 17.94
N MET A 134 -3.58 0.62 19.24
CA MET A 134 -3.89 1.94 19.80
C MET A 134 -2.77 2.97 19.54
N GLU A 135 -1.50 2.56 19.56
CA GLU A 135 -0.39 3.44 19.16
C GLU A 135 -0.52 3.88 17.71
N LEU A 136 -0.80 2.94 16.80
CA LEU A 136 -1.03 3.26 15.38
C LEU A 136 -2.25 4.16 15.20
N LEU A 137 -3.36 3.90 15.90
CA LEU A 137 -4.55 4.76 15.82
C LEU A 137 -4.27 6.19 16.29
N LYS A 138 -3.45 6.39 17.33
CA LYS A 138 -3.03 7.72 17.80
C LYS A 138 -2.26 8.50 16.73
N VAL A 139 -1.45 7.83 15.91
CA VAL A 139 -0.71 8.46 14.80
C VAL A 139 -1.67 9.12 13.79
N PHE A 140 -2.88 8.59 13.67
CA PHE A 140 -3.90 9.04 12.73
C PHE A 140 -5.06 9.81 13.38
N ASP A 141 -4.98 10.13 14.68
CA ASP A 141 -6.03 10.76 15.47
C ASP A 141 -7.35 9.97 15.50
N LEU A 142 -7.25 8.63 15.46
CA LEU A 142 -8.39 7.70 15.44
C LEU A 142 -8.59 6.94 16.78
N GLU A 143 -7.80 7.22 17.81
CA GLU A 143 -7.85 6.48 19.08
C GLU A 143 -9.18 6.68 19.83
N LYS A 144 -9.86 7.82 19.63
CA LYS A 144 -11.16 8.11 20.24
C LYS A 144 -12.29 7.31 19.63
N ASP A 145 -12.11 6.90 18.36
CA ASP A 145 -13.08 6.14 17.58
C ASP A 145 -12.80 4.63 17.59
N ALA A 146 -11.83 4.17 18.42
CA ALA A 146 -11.33 2.80 18.42
C ALA A 146 -12.41 1.72 18.49
N GLU A 147 -13.47 1.96 19.29
CA GLU A 147 -14.59 1.04 19.50
C GLU A 147 -15.73 1.21 18.48
N TYR A 148 -15.69 2.24 17.63
CA TYR A 148 -16.72 2.47 16.63
C TYR A 148 -16.55 1.46 15.47
N LEU A 149 -17.65 1.14 14.80
CA LEU A 149 -17.61 0.37 13.56
C LEU A 149 -16.89 1.20 12.49
N ALA A 150 -16.02 0.55 11.71
CA ALA A 150 -15.29 1.22 10.63
C ALA A 150 -16.23 1.87 9.60
N SER A 151 -17.45 1.31 9.40
CA SER A 151 -18.49 1.89 8.54
C SER A 151 -19.03 3.23 9.02
N ASN A 152 -18.88 3.57 10.31
CA ASN A 152 -19.40 4.80 10.91
C ASN A 152 -18.43 5.97 10.76
N LEU A 153 -17.19 5.72 10.34
CA LEU A 153 -16.21 6.78 10.13
C LEU A 153 -16.52 7.57 8.85
N PRO A 154 -16.27 8.90 8.84
CA PRO A 154 -16.19 9.69 7.61
C PRO A 154 -15.17 9.09 6.61
N TYR A 155 -15.38 9.35 5.31
CA TYR A 155 -14.57 8.74 4.24
C TYR A 155 -13.05 8.99 4.42
N GLY A 156 -12.64 10.20 4.74
CA GLY A 156 -11.24 10.54 4.99
C GLY A 156 -10.63 9.76 6.17
N GLN A 157 -11.40 9.55 7.25
CA GLN A 157 -10.97 8.75 8.40
C GLN A 157 -10.91 7.25 8.05
N GLN A 158 -11.82 6.76 7.20
CA GLN A 158 -11.74 5.38 6.70
C GLN A 158 -10.44 5.16 5.89
N ARG A 159 -10.01 6.14 5.10
CA ARG A 159 -8.74 6.08 4.37
C ARG A 159 -7.54 6.07 5.32
N LYS A 160 -7.54 6.93 6.34
CA LYS A 160 -6.51 6.91 7.40
C LYS A 160 -6.45 5.55 8.11
N LEU A 161 -7.61 4.96 8.42
CA LEU A 161 -7.69 3.63 9.02
C LEU A 161 -7.13 2.52 8.10
N GLU A 162 -7.39 2.60 6.80
CA GLU A 162 -6.84 1.64 5.83
C GLU A 162 -5.29 1.70 5.80
N ILE A 163 -4.72 2.92 5.84
CA ILE A 163 -3.27 3.11 5.93
C ILE A 163 -2.74 2.57 7.27
N ALA A 164 -3.39 2.87 8.39
CA ALA A 164 -3.01 2.37 9.72
C ALA A 164 -2.99 0.84 9.75
N ARG A 165 -3.99 0.17 9.16
CA ARG A 165 -4.04 -1.29 9.02
C ARG A 165 -2.90 -1.83 8.15
N ALA A 166 -2.57 -1.14 7.06
CA ALA A 166 -1.44 -1.52 6.21
C ALA A 166 -0.10 -1.41 6.97
N LEU A 167 0.10 -0.34 7.73
CA LEU A 167 1.28 -0.14 8.58
C LEU A 167 1.38 -1.18 9.71
N ALA A 168 0.26 -1.70 10.20
CA ALA A 168 0.24 -2.75 11.21
C ALA A 168 0.92 -4.06 10.73
N THR A 169 1.09 -4.25 9.43
CA THR A 169 1.87 -5.39 8.89
C THR A 169 3.38 -5.16 8.93
N ASP A 170 3.85 -4.04 9.50
CA ASP A 170 5.27 -3.63 9.59
C ASP A 170 5.99 -3.67 8.22
N PRO A 171 5.47 -2.97 7.21
CA PRO A 171 6.01 -3.03 5.86
C PRO A 171 7.31 -2.23 5.74
N LYS A 172 8.17 -2.62 4.79
CA LYS A 172 9.32 -1.86 4.31
C LYS A 172 8.94 -0.90 3.18
N LEU A 173 7.93 -1.29 2.38
CA LEU A 173 7.41 -0.55 1.25
C LEU A 173 5.88 -0.52 1.31
N LEU A 174 5.32 0.69 1.32
CA LEU A 174 3.88 0.92 1.29
C LEU A 174 3.45 1.35 -0.11
N LEU A 175 2.53 0.62 -0.72
CA LEU A 175 1.93 0.92 -2.00
C LEU A 175 0.57 1.58 -1.81
N LEU A 176 0.42 2.82 -2.28
CA LEU A 176 -0.82 3.60 -2.22
C LEU A 176 -1.44 3.75 -3.61
N ASP A 177 -2.61 3.18 -3.81
CA ASP A 177 -3.30 3.13 -5.10
C ASP A 177 -4.42 4.17 -5.13
N GLU A 178 -4.18 5.31 -5.78
CA GLU A 178 -5.07 6.47 -5.90
C GLU A 178 -5.75 6.84 -4.56
N PRO A 179 -4.96 7.11 -3.50
CA PRO A 179 -5.51 7.28 -2.16
C PRO A 179 -6.42 8.50 -2.01
N ALA A 180 -6.29 9.52 -2.87
CA ALA A 180 -7.11 10.72 -2.85
C ALA A 180 -8.39 10.62 -3.69
N ALA A 181 -8.64 9.47 -4.33
CA ALA A 181 -9.83 9.30 -5.18
C ALA A 181 -11.13 9.56 -4.42
N GLY A 182 -11.97 10.46 -4.96
CA GLY A 182 -13.26 10.81 -4.37
C GLY A 182 -13.21 11.79 -3.17
N MET A 183 -12.04 12.30 -2.83
CA MET A 183 -11.87 13.29 -1.77
C MET A 183 -12.05 14.73 -2.28
N ASN A 184 -12.52 15.61 -1.40
CA ASN A 184 -12.50 17.04 -1.65
C ASN A 184 -11.07 17.62 -1.48
N PRO A 185 -10.79 18.87 -1.96
CA PRO A 185 -9.42 19.41 -1.89
C PRO A 185 -8.83 19.52 -0.49
N ASN A 186 -9.65 19.77 0.54
CA ASN A 186 -9.17 19.85 1.93
C ASN A 186 -8.79 18.47 2.47
N GLU A 187 -9.66 17.47 2.26
CA GLU A 187 -9.38 16.06 2.63
C GLU A 187 -8.14 15.54 1.92
N THR A 188 -7.99 15.89 0.64
CA THR A 188 -6.81 15.54 -0.15
C THR A 188 -5.54 16.12 0.47
N LYS A 189 -5.57 17.41 0.84
CA LYS A 189 -4.43 18.07 1.50
C LYS A 189 -4.07 17.38 2.82
N GLU A 190 -5.05 17.13 3.68
CA GLU A 190 -4.83 16.42 4.95
C GLU A 190 -4.27 15.02 4.75
N LEU A 191 -4.73 14.30 3.72
CA LEU A 191 -4.20 12.98 3.39
C LEU A 191 -2.74 13.06 2.94
N MET A 192 -2.37 14.04 2.12
CA MET A 192 -0.98 14.23 1.67
C MET A 192 -0.05 14.58 2.83
N GLU A 193 -0.50 15.44 3.74
CA GLU A 193 0.22 15.74 4.99
C GLU A 193 0.39 14.46 5.83
N THR A 194 -0.66 13.62 5.92
CA THR A 194 -0.61 12.34 6.61
C THR A 194 0.39 11.38 5.96
N ILE A 195 0.41 11.26 4.62
CA ILE A 195 1.35 10.39 3.90
C ILE A 195 2.79 10.85 4.12
N SER A 196 3.05 12.16 4.04
CA SER A 196 4.37 12.73 4.32
C SER A 196 4.79 12.46 5.76
N PHE A 197 3.88 12.64 6.72
CA PHE A 197 4.14 12.33 8.13
C PHE A 197 4.46 10.84 8.34
N VAL A 198 3.73 9.92 7.70
CA VAL A 198 3.98 8.47 7.77
C VAL A 198 5.37 8.14 7.24
N ARG A 199 5.75 8.72 6.09
CA ARG A 199 7.10 8.54 5.54
C ARG A 199 8.17 8.94 6.56
N ASP A 200 8.05 10.14 7.12
CA ASP A 200 9.08 10.70 8.01
C ASP A 200 9.11 9.99 9.37
N HIS A 201 7.93 9.75 9.96
CA HIS A 201 7.80 9.15 11.29
C HIS A 201 8.26 7.69 11.34
N PHE A 202 7.92 6.92 10.30
CA PHE A 202 8.28 5.50 10.22
C PHE A 202 9.50 5.21 9.34
N ASN A 203 10.17 6.24 8.80
CA ASN A 203 11.23 6.10 7.78
C ASN A 203 10.78 5.18 6.63
N MET A 204 9.54 5.34 6.19
CA MET A 204 8.84 4.46 5.26
C MET A 204 9.18 4.78 3.82
N THR A 205 9.44 3.75 3.02
CA THR A 205 9.45 3.90 1.56
C THR A 205 8.02 3.79 1.04
N ILE A 206 7.60 4.75 0.23
CA ILE A 206 6.22 4.79 -0.29
C ILE A 206 6.24 4.89 -1.82
N LEU A 207 5.44 4.03 -2.48
CA LEU A 207 5.14 4.14 -3.90
C LEU A 207 3.67 4.52 -4.06
N LEU A 208 3.44 5.69 -4.66
CA LEU A 208 2.13 6.30 -4.84
C LEU A 208 1.71 6.23 -6.30
N ILE A 209 0.54 5.65 -6.61
CA ILE A 209 -0.14 5.87 -7.88
C ILE A 209 -1.11 7.02 -7.73
N GLU A 210 -0.99 8.02 -8.58
CA GLU A 210 -1.96 9.12 -8.69
C GLU A 210 -2.02 9.64 -10.13
N HIS A 211 -3.10 10.31 -10.45
CA HIS A 211 -3.30 10.99 -11.73
C HIS A 211 -3.30 12.51 -11.59
N ASP A 212 -3.44 13.04 -10.40
CA ASP A 212 -3.32 14.48 -10.13
C ASP A 212 -1.84 14.89 -9.99
N MET A 213 -1.33 15.54 -11.06
CA MET A 213 0.05 16.01 -11.10
C MET A 213 0.41 17.01 -10.00
N LYS A 214 -0.57 17.82 -9.52
CA LYS A 214 -0.31 18.79 -8.45
C LYS A 214 -0.05 18.09 -7.12
N LEU A 215 -0.78 17.01 -6.89
CA LEU A 215 -0.57 16.18 -5.70
C LEU A 215 0.80 15.53 -5.73
N VAL A 216 1.10 14.84 -6.80
CA VAL A 216 2.35 14.07 -6.94
C VAL A 216 3.56 14.99 -6.86
N SER A 217 3.56 16.11 -7.59
CA SER A 217 4.67 17.07 -7.57
C SER A 217 4.83 17.79 -6.23
N GLY A 218 3.79 17.80 -5.40
CA GLY A 218 3.83 18.44 -4.07
C GLY A 218 4.49 17.60 -2.98
N ILE A 219 4.52 16.26 -3.15
CA ILE A 219 5.02 15.36 -2.10
C ILE A 219 6.05 14.33 -2.56
N CYS A 220 6.05 13.95 -3.85
CA CYS A 220 6.99 12.94 -4.37
C CYS A 220 8.36 13.58 -4.68
N GLU A 221 9.42 12.90 -4.30
CA GLU A 221 10.82 13.31 -4.59
C GLU A 221 11.21 12.95 -6.02
N GLU A 222 10.71 11.81 -6.49
CA GLU A 222 10.93 11.31 -7.85
C GLU A 222 9.62 10.71 -8.39
N LEU A 223 9.52 10.62 -9.71
CA LEU A 223 8.36 10.04 -10.36
C LEU A 223 8.72 9.31 -11.67
N THR A 224 7.98 8.24 -11.95
CA THR A 224 7.97 7.58 -13.25
C THR A 224 6.67 7.92 -13.99
N VAL A 225 6.79 8.34 -15.23
CA VAL A 225 5.66 8.60 -16.12
C VAL A 225 5.48 7.42 -17.06
N LEU A 226 4.36 6.71 -16.95
CA LEU A 226 4.00 5.67 -17.91
C LEU A 226 3.33 6.33 -19.14
N ASN A 227 3.97 6.18 -20.28
CA ASN A 227 3.45 6.63 -21.56
C ASN A 227 3.06 5.42 -22.41
N TYR A 228 1.90 5.49 -23.05
CA TYR A 228 1.52 4.55 -24.10
C TYR A 228 1.89 5.12 -25.47
N PRO A 229 2.82 4.57 -26.23
CA PRO A 229 3.09 5.01 -27.61
C PRO A 229 1.84 4.91 -28.50
N GLN A 230 0.99 3.89 -28.27
CA GLN A 230 -0.23 3.65 -29.06
C GLN A 230 -1.40 4.61 -28.72
N VAL A 231 -1.45 5.16 -27.50
CA VAL A 231 -2.50 6.12 -27.09
C VAL A 231 -2.18 7.52 -27.61
N ILE A 232 -0.92 7.88 -27.72
CA ILE A 232 -0.48 9.16 -28.30
C ILE A 232 -0.97 9.27 -29.75
N THR A 233 -0.86 8.23 -30.56
CA THR A 233 -1.33 8.18 -31.95
C THR A 233 -2.85 8.33 -32.03
N ALA A 234 -3.62 7.76 -31.10
CA ALA A 234 -5.08 7.84 -31.08
C ALA A 234 -5.64 9.21 -30.61
N TYR A 235 -4.90 9.92 -29.74
CA TYR A 235 -5.33 11.23 -29.21
C TYR A 235 -4.77 12.44 -29.98
N LEU A 236 -3.64 12.33 -30.62
CA LEU A 236 -3.00 13.42 -31.34
C LEU A 236 -3.26 13.40 -32.84
N GLY A 237 -3.94 12.37 -33.38
CA GLY A 237 -4.45 12.39 -34.77
C GLY A 237 -3.36 12.39 -35.85
N GLU A 238 -2.23 11.67 -35.60
CA GLU A 238 -1.23 11.35 -36.65
C GLU A 238 -1.25 9.88 -37.01
#